data_fd421eb60a3038de270cba04120aee6d
#
_entry.id   fd421eb60a3038de270cba04120aee6d
#
_cell.length_a   1.000
_cell.length_b   1.000
_cell.length_c   1.000
_cell.angle_alpha   90.00
_cell.angle_beta   90.00
_cell.angle_gamma   90.00
#
_symmetry.space_group_name_H-M   'P 1'
#
loop_
_entity.id
_entity.type
_entity.pdbx_description
1 polymer ?
#
loop_
_entity_poly.entity_id
_entity_poly.type
_entity_poly.pdbx_seq_one_letter_code
_entity_poly.pdbx_strand_id
1 'polypeptide(L)'
;MLIFVKLLSSPSEDVREQVVWALGKMASNTTICRGLILAHGALFPVLQQFCGHAKLSMLHKASWALLNICHGLSQADFEHVKPALPVLRQLIHSQDVEVLSNACRALSYLSDGGNDNIQAVIEAGACPQLVELLNHSSPSVLIPVLHVIGNIVSRDDAQIQCIIDLQALPYLLNLLTTNRNKGIKPEVCRIISNIMAGNKEQIQSVINGNMVGPLVHLMHTAEFGVRYEAAWAIANAASGGTHDQKRYLVSQGCIKAFCDLLSYSDTSILMVCLEGLDDILKAGEADKSPWGCNVNMYVQMIEDNEWLDKIENLQNHDNSRIVEMAACLLESYWSNEDKAMPMPWDDPASWLAEDNTPNFSFFDGPGDCDFG
;
A
#
# COMPACT_ATOMS: atom_id res chain seq x y z
N MET A 1 16.02 -21.83 27.32
CA MET A 1 15.52 -22.10 25.96
C MET A 1 15.60 -23.59 25.59
N LEU A 2 16.75 -24.29 25.70
CA LEU A 2 16.90 -25.71 25.31
C LEU A 2 15.87 -26.66 25.97
N ILE A 3 15.47 -26.40 27.21
CA ILE A 3 14.44 -27.20 27.88
C ILE A 3 13.08 -27.07 27.21
N PHE A 4 12.67 -25.87 26.81
CA PHE A 4 11.43 -25.64 26.08
C PHE A 4 11.42 -26.37 24.74
N VAL A 5 12.54 -26.27 23.98
CA VAL A 5 12.66 -26.98 22.68
C VAL A 5 12.50 -28.50 22.88
N LYS A 6 13.12 -29.09 23.91
CA LYS A 6 12.95 -30.52 24.22
C LYS A 6 11.50 -30.87 24.63
N LEU A 7 10.83 -30.02 25.40
CA LEU A 7 9.46 -30.25 25.85
C LEU A 7 8.42 -30.13 24.72
N LEU A 8 8.74 -29.45 23.60
CA LEU A 8 7.87 -29.46 22.41
C LEU A 8 7.74 -30.86 21.77
N SER A 9 8.65 -31.76 22.06
CA SER A 9 8.58 -33.17 21.66
C SER A 9 8.01 -34.08 22.76
N SER A 10 7.43 -33.52 23.84
CA SER A 10 6.80 -34.31 24.91
C SER A 10 5.66 -35.18 24.36
N PRO A 11 5.52 -36.43 24.86
CA PRO A 11 4.36 -37.27 24.52
C PRO A 11 3.03 -36.66 25.02
N SER A 12 3.06 -35.84 26.10
CA SER A 12 1.90 -35.15 26.61
C SER A 12 1.58 -33.91 25.77
N GLU A 13 0.41 -33.88 25.16
CA GLU A 13 -0.09 -32.73 24.40
C GLU A 13 -0.24 -31.50 25.29
N ASP A 14 -0.70 -31.66 26.52
CA ASP A 14 -0.88 -30.54 27.47
C ASP A 14 0.48 -29.87 27.79
N VAL A 15 1.55 -30.66 27.92
CA VAL A 15 2.91 -30.11 28.11
C VAL A 15 3.33 -29.32 26.89
N ARG A 16 3.17 -29.88 25.68
CA ARG A 16 3.52 -29.18 24.44
C ARG A 16 2.74 -27.88 24.30
N GLU A 17 1.45 -27.91 24.59
CA GLU A 17 0.57 -26.74 24.51
C GLU A 17 1.00 -25.62 25.47
N GLN A 18 1.37 -25.95 26.70
CA GLN A 18 1.89 -24.95 27.65
C GLN A 18 3.24 -24.39 27.21
N VAL A 19 4.11 -25.20 26.63
CA VAL A 19 5.40 -24.74 26.12
C VAL A 19 5.24 -23.83 24.91
N VAL A 20 4.34 -24.16 23.98
CA VAL A 20 4.02 -23.29 22.83
C VAL A 20 3.51 -21.94 23.31
N TRP A 21 2.59 -21.94 24.27
CA TRP A 21 2.08 -20.69 24.86
C TRP A 21 3.20 -19.88 25.52
N ALA A 22 4.08 -20.52 26.30
CA ALA A 22 5.20 -19.84 26.95
C ALA A 22 6.18 -19.22 25.93
N LEU A 23 6.48 -19.94 24.85
CA LEU A 23 7.31 -19.42 23.74
C LEU A 23 6.65 -18.24 23.05
N GLY A 24 5.34 -18.29 22.79
CA GLY A 24 4.57 -17.18 22.24
C GLY A 24 4.63 -15.94 23.14
N LYS A 25 4.48 -16.11 24.46
CA LYS A 25 4.66 -15.02 25.44
C LYS A 25 6.07 -14.45 25.46
N MET A 26 7.09 -15.29 25.33
CA MET A 26 8.48 -14.81 25.22
C MET A 26 8.68 -14.04 23.91
N ALA A 27 8.17 -14.55 22.79
CA ALA A 27 8.29 -13.91 21.49
C ALA A 27 7.57 -12.55 21.44
N SER A 28 6.44 -12.39 22.13
CA SER A 28 5.68 -11.15 22.18
C SER A 28 6.36 -10.03 22.98
N ASN A 29 7.37 -10.35 23.80
CA ASN A 29 8.00 -9.40 24.70
C ASN A 29 9.02 -8.49 23.99
N THR A 30 10.09 -9.06 23.42
CA THR A 30 11.16 -8.30 22.77
C THR A 30 11.73 -8.98 21.54
N THR A 31 12.37 -8.20 20.66
CA THR A 31 13.13 -8.73 19.50
C THR A 31 14.26 -9.67 19.96
N ILE A 32 14.92 -9.37 21.09
CA ILE A 32 15.97 -10.22 21.67
C ILE A 32 15.41 -11.60 22.01
N CYS A 33 14.22 -11.66 22.64
CA CYS A 33 13.58 -12.93 22.96
C CYS A 33 13.24 -13.73 21.68
N ARG A 34 12.77 -13.07 20.63
CA ARG A 34 12.53 -13.71 19.31
C ARG A 34 13.79 -14.27 18.71
N GLY A 35 14.86 -13.47 18.66
CA GLY A 35 16.19 -13.93 18.22
C GLY A 35 16.69 -15.15 18.99
N LEU A 36 16.52 -15.18 20.32
CA LEU A 36 16.88 -16.33 21.14
C LEU A 36 16.02 -17.59 20.81
N ILE A 37 14.74 -17.43 20.55
CA ILE A 37 13.84 -18.53 20.15
C ILE A 37 14.31 -19.13 18.82
N LEU A 38 14.63 -18.29 17.84
CA LEU A 38 15.10 -18.70 16.52
C LEU A 38 16.49 -19.34 16.60
N ALA A 39 17.44 -18.71 17.30
CA ALA A 39 18.81 -19.21 17.45
C ALA A 39 18.90 -20.61 18.13
N HIS A 40 17.91 -20.96 18.98
CA HIS A 40 17.83 -22.27 19.61
C HIS A 40 16.99 -23.28 18.83
N GLY A 41 16.57 -22.95 17.59
CA GLY A 41 15.87 -23.85 16.70
C GLY A 41 14.43 -24.20 17.14
N ALA A 42 13.76 -23.34 17.93
CA ALA A 42 12.42 -23.60 18.43
C ALA A 42 11.34 -23.50 17.34
N LEU A 43 11.60 -22.83 16.21
CA LEU A 43 10.62 -22.65 15.13
C LEU A 43 10.12 -24.00 14.60
N PHE A 44 11.03 -24.90 14.21
CA PHE A 44 10.63 -26.16 13.60
C PHE A 44 9.75 -27.04 14.51
N PRO A 45 10.08 -27.26 15.80
CA PRO A 45 9.19 -27.96 16.73
C PRO A 45 7.84 -27.26 16.96
N VAL A 46 7.76 -25.92 16.86
CA VAL A 46 6.48 -25.19 16.88
C VAL A 46 5.67 -25.48 15.63
N LEU A 47 6.30 -25.47 14.44
CA LEU A 47 5.62 -25.80 13.18
C LEU A 47 5.09 -27.24 13.17
N GLN A 48 5.76 -28.17 13.84
CA GLN A 48 5.28 -29.56 13.98
C GLN A 48 3.97 -29.67 14.76
N GLN A 49 3.60 -28.67 15.58
CA GLN A 49 2.33 -28.71 16.31
C GLN A 49 1.10 -28.47 15.42
N PHE A 50 1.29 -28.07 14.17
CA PHE A 50 0.21 -27.94 13.18
C PHE A 50 -0.04 -29.25 12.40
N CYS A 51 0.78 -30.29 12.62
CA CYS A 51 0.65 -31.56 11.93
C CYS A 51 -0.37 -32.47 12.62
N GLY A 52 -1.15 -33.23 11.82
CA GLY A 52 -2.08 -34.24 12.31
C GLY A 52 -3.39 -33.67 12.85
N HIS A 53 -3.98 -34.34 13.85
CA HIS A 53 -5.24 -33.98 14.47
C HIS A 53 -5.02 -33.14 15.74
N ALA A 54 -4.29 -32.02 15.60
CA ALA A 54 -4.09 -31.12 16.74
C ALA A 54 -5.42 -30.57 17.23
N LYS A 55 -5.58 -30.48 18.56
CA LYS A 55 -6.76 -29.84 19.16
C LYS A 55 -6.82 -28.37 18.79
N LEU A 56 -8.02 -27.81 18.72
CA LEU A 56 -8.22 -26.40 18.41
C LEU A 56 -7.46 -25.47 19.39
N SER A 57 -7.41 -25.84 20.68
CA SER A 57 -6.64 -25.09 21.69
C SER A 57 -5.14 -25.01 21.38
N MET A 58 -4.58 -26.11 20.85
CA MET A 58 -3.18 -26.13 20.37
C MET A 58 -3.01 -25.24 19.14
N LEU A 59 -3.95 -25.31 18.17
CA LEU A 59 -3.88 -24.50 16.96
C LEU A 59 -3.94 -23.00 17.28
N HIS A 60 -4.81 -22.58 18.22
CA HIS A 60 -4.87 -21.18 18.69
C HIS A 60 -3.52 -20.74 19.27
N LYS A 61 -2.98 -21.51 20.23
CA LYS A 61 -1.71 -21.16 20.87
C LYS A 61 -0.52 -21.20 19.90
N ALA A 62 -0.48 -22.20 19.00
CA ALA A 62 0.59 -22.34 18.04
C ALA A 62 0.56 -21.25 16.95
N SER A 63 -0.63 -20.91 16.45
CA SER A 63 -0.76 -19.81 15.48
C SER A 63 -0.43 -18.46 16.11
N TRP A 64 -0.85 -18.23 17.36
CA TRP A 64 -0.48 -17.03 18.09
C TRP A 64 1.03 -16.96 18.42
N ALA A 65 1.65 -18.07 18.79
CA ALA A 65 3.09 -18.14 19.01
C ALA A 65 3.86 -17.87 17.71
N LEU A 66 3.43 -18.47 16.59
CA LEU A 66 4.03 -18.28 15.28
C LEU A 66 3.92 -16.82 14.82
N LEU A 67 2.75 -16.19 14.97
CA LEU A 67 2.55 -14.77 14.73
C LEU A 67 3.58 -13.92 15.48
N ASN A 68 3.78 -14.16 16.79
CA ASN A 68 4.73 -13.39 17.60
C ASN A 68 6.19 -13.66 17.23
N ILE A 69 6.52 -14.88 16.79
CA ILE A 69 7.86 -15.19 16.28
C ILE A 69 8.16 -14.44 14.98
N CYS A 70 7.16 -14.27 14.13
CA CYS A 70 7.29 -13.55 12.85
C CYS A 70 7.27 -12.02 12.98
N HIS A 71 6.96 -11.46 14.16
CA HIS A 71 6.78 -10.03 14.34
C HIS A 71 8.11 -9.27 14.42
N GLY A 72 8.25 -8.15 13.68
CA GLY A 72 9.37 -7.20 13.82
C GLY A 72 10.74 -7.84 13.61
N LEU A 73 10.88 -8.66 12.58
CA LEU A 73 12.12 -9.33 12.21
C LEU A 73 13.03 -8.41 11.41
N SER A 74 14.33 -8.52 11.65
CA SER A 74 15.32 -7.95 10.72
C SER A 74 15.40 -8.79 9.44
N GLN A 75 15.97 -8.22 8.37
CA GLN A 75 16.21 -8.97 7.13
C GLN A 75 17.05 -10.23 7.37
N ALA A 76 18.02 -10.18 8.30
CA ALA A 76 18.84 -11.34 8.66
C ALA A 76 18.03 -12.45 9.35
N ASP A 77 16.96 -12.09 10.07
CA ASP A 77 16.10 -13.07 10.75
C ASP A 77 15.10 -13.72 9.80
N PHE A 78 14.81 -13.10 8.65
CA PHE A 78 13.83 -13.60 7.69
C PHE A 78 14.15 -15.03 7.22
N GLU A 79 15.42 -15.33 6.90
CA GLU A 79 15.81 -16.66 6.47
C GLU A 79 15.55 -17.73 7.54
N HIS A 80 15.59 -17.34 8.82
CA HIS A 80 15.28 -18.25 9.93
C HIS A 80 13.79 -18.55 10.06
N VAL A 81 12.90 -17.65 9.60
CA VAL A 81 11.44 -17.80 9.69
C VAL A 81 10.79 -18.18 8.36
N LYS A 82 11.48 -18.03 7.24
CA LYS A 82 11.03 -18.46 5.92
C LYS A 82 10.45 -19.89 5.89
N PRO A 83 10.99 -20.88 6.64
CA PRO A 83 10.39 -22.21 6.75
C PRO A 83 8.96 -22.26 7.30
N ALA A 84 8.45 -21.16 7.88
CA ALA A 84 7.06 -21.07 8.32
C ALA A 84 6.05 -20.86 7.17
N LEU A 85 6.49 -20.35 6.02
CA LEU A 85 5.62 -20.02 4.89
C LEU A 85 4.72 -21.17 4.41
N PRO A 86 5.21 -22.42 4.24
CA PRO A 86 4.35 -23.53 3.85
C PRO A 86 3.23 -23.83 4.87
N VAL A 87 3.52 -23.69 6.17
CA VAL A 87 2.52 -23.88 7.24
C VAL A 87 1.53 -22.74 7.22
N LEU A 88 1.98 -21.49 7.11
CA LEU A 88 1.11 -20.32 7.02
C LEU A 88 0.18 -20.40 5.80
N ARG A 89 0.69 -20.86 4.65
CA ARG A 89 -0.14 -21.14 3.47
C ARG A 89 -1.27 -22.13 3.77
N GLN A 90 -1.03 -23.15 4.58
CA GLN A 90 -2.09 -24.08 4.99
C GLN A 90 -3.07 -23.41 5.96
N LEU A 91 -2.58 -22.64 6.92
CA LEU A 91 -3.39 -22.00 7.96
C LEU A 91 -4.34 -20.91 7.42
N ILE A 92 -4.01 -20.27 6.31
CA ILE A 92 -4.93 -19.29 5.67
C ILE A 92 -6.16 -19.94 5.03
N HIS A 93 -6.27 -21.27 5.02
CA HIS A 93 -7.48 -22.01 4.66
C HIS A 93 -8.29 -22.46 5.89
N SER A 94 -7.89 -22.07 7.10
CA SER A 94 -8.58 -22.43 8.32
C SER A 94 -9.99 -21.84 8.36
N GLN A 95 -10.96 -22.64 8.86
CA GLN A 95 -12.32 -22.17 9.13
C GLN A 95 -12.43 -21.46 10.49
N ASP A 96 -11.42 -21.61 11.34
CA ASP A 96 -11.37 -20.91 12.63
C ASP A 96 -10.78 -19.51 12.41
N VAL A 97 -11.55 -18.49 12.80
CA VAL A 97 -11.24 -17.07 12.54
C VAL A 97 -9.98 -16.63 13.29
N GLU A 98 -9.70 -17.17 14.48
CA GLU A 98 -8.52 -16.81 15.27
C GLU A 98 -7.26 -17.37 14.62
N VAL A 99 -7.25 -18.64 14.24
CA VAL A 99 -6.14 -19.27 13.53
C VAL A 99 -5.88 -18.56 12.20
N LEU A 100 -6.94 -18.29 11.44
CA LEU A 100 -6.90 -17.59 10.17
C LEU A 100 -6.32 -16.17 10.32
N SER A 101 -6.82 -15.41 11.28
CA SER A 101 -6.34 -14.05 11.56
C SER A 101 -4.86 -14.04 11.96
N ASN A 102 -4.44 -14.95 12.84
CA ASN A 102 -3.04 -15.07 13.25
C ASN A 102 -2.13 -15.40 12.07
N ALA A 103 -2.56 -16.30 11.17
CA ALA A 103 -1.80 -16.68 9.99
C ALA A 103 -1.66 -15.51 9.00
N CYS A 104 -2.76 -14.78 8.72
CA CYS A 104 -2.73 -13.58 7.86
C CYS A 104 -1.82 -12.48 8.44
N ARG A 105 -1.87 -12.25 9.75
CA ARG A 105 -0.98 -11.29 10.43
C ARG A 105 0.48 -11.73 10.39
N ALA A 106 0.76 -13.01 10.56
CA ALA A 106 2.13 -13.52 10.41
C ALA A 106 2.66 -13.30 8.99
N LEU A 107 1.83 -13.56 7.97
CA LEU A 107 2.19 -13.28 6.57
C LEU A 107 2.40 -11.78 6.31
N SER A 108 1.61 -10.89 6.94
CA SER A 108 1.80 -9.45 6.79
C SER A 108 3.17 -9.00 7.30
N TYR A 109 3.64 -9.57 8.42
CA TYR A 109 4.99 -9.29 8.92
C TYR A 109 6.09 -9.90 8.05
N LEU A 110 5.87 -11.09 7.47
CA LEU A 110 6.85 -11.73 6.60
C LEU A 110 6.95 -11.04 5.23
N SER A 111 5.88 -10.44 4.74
CA SER A 111 5.87 -9.64 3.52
C SER A 111 6.34 -8.19 3.71
N ASP A 112 6.45 -7.74 4.98
CA ASP A 112 6.94 -6.41 5.34
C ASP A 112 8.46 -6.39 5.35
N GLY A 113 9.06 -6.23 4.19
CA GLY A 113 10.51 -6.27 4.05
C GLY A 113 10.96 -5.96 2.63
N GLY A 114 12.15 -6.45 2.27
CA GLY A 114 12.68 -6.31 0.92
C GLY A 114 11.91 -7.13 -0.12
N ASN A 115 12.27 -6.92 -1.37
CA ASN A 115 11.67 -7.64 -2.51
C ASN A 115 11.74 -9.17 -2.36
N ASP A 116 12.82 -9.69 -1.77
CA ASP A 116 13.02 -11.13 -1.55
C ASP A 116 11.99 -11.72 -0.57
N ASN A 117 11.58 -10.94 0.43
CA ASN A 117 10.57 -11.37 1.41
C ASN A 117 9.20 -11.50 0.73
N ILE A 118 8.84 -10.50 -0.05
CA ILE A 118 7.59 -10.49 -0.84
C ILE A 118 7.59 -11.65 -1.82
N GLN A 119 8.70 -11.84 -2.55
CA GLN A 119 8.84 -12.92 -3.52
C GLN A 119 8.69 -14.29 -2.87
N ALA A 120 9.27 -14.50 -1.69
CA ALA A 120 9.13 -15.75 -0.95
C ALA A 120 7.67 -16.05 -0.55
N VAL A 121 6.87 -15.02 -0.18
CA VAL A 121 5.44 -15.17 0.12
C VAL A 121 4.66 -15.56 -1.14
N ILE A 122 4.97 -14.96 -2.29
CA ILE A 122 4.37 -15.30 -3.59
C ILE A 122 4.70 -16.75 -3.98
N GLU A 123 5.98 -17.13 -3.91
CA GLU A 123 6.47 -18.48 -4.24
C GLU A 123 5.90 -19.56 -3.32
N ALA A 124 5.62 -19.24 -2.07
CA ALA A 124 4.91 -20.12 -1.16
C ALA A 124 3.48 -20.42 -1.61
N GLY A 125 2.94 -19.68 -2.60
CA GLY A 125 1.63 -19.89 -3.18
C GLY A 125 0.48 -19.40 -2.28
N ALA A 126 0.70 -18.35 -1.49
CA ALA A 126 -0.31 -17.79 -0.61
C ALA A 126 -1.32 -16.85 -1.34
N CYS A 127 -0.90 -16.22 -2.46
CA CYS A 127 -1.65 -15.16 -3.14
C CYS A 127 -3.08 -15.55 -3.55
N PRO A 128 -3.36 -16.73 -4.14
CA PRO A 128 -4.73 -17.06 -4.54
C PRO A 128 -5.71 -17.03 -3.35
N GLN A 129 -5.33 -17.64 -2.22
CA GLN A 129 -6.16 -17.65 -1.03
C GLN A 129 -6.30 -16.25 -0.39
N LEU A 130 -5.22 -15.45 -0.39
CA LEU A 130 -5.29 -14.07 0.11
C LEU A 130 -6.27 -13.22 -0.70
N VAL A 131 -6.31 -13.39 -2.02
CA VAL A 131 -7.29 -12.68 -2.88
C VAL A 131 -8.73 -13.14 -2.57
N GLU A 132 -8.97 -14.43 -2.37
CA GLU A 132 -10.29 -14.94 -1.95
C GLU A 132 -10.73 -14.35 -0.59
N LEU A 133 -9.78 -14.21 0.34
CA LEU A 133 -10.01 -13.64 1.67
C LEU A 133 -10.34 -12.14 1.67
N LEU A 134 -10.16 -11.42 0.56
CA LEU A 134 -10.67 -10.05 0.39
C LEU A 134 -12.19 -9.97 0.53
N ASN A 135 -12.91 -11.09 0.34
CA ASN A 135 -14.35 -11.18 0.57
C ASN A 135 -14.73 -11.62 2.00
N HIS A 136 -13.76 -11.75 2.91
CA HIS A 136 -14.02 -12.21 4.26
C HIS A 136 -14.74 -11.14 5.10
N SER A 137 -15.74 -11.54 5.89
CA SER A 137 -16.58 -10.61 6.66
C SER A 137 -15.91 -10.03 7.91
N SER A 138 -14.93 -10.73 8.49
CA SER A 138 -14.25 -10.30 9.72
C SER A 138 -13.12 -9.32 9.43
N PRO A 139 -13.14 -8.10 10.02
CA PRO A 139 -12.03 -7.15 9.89
C PRO A 139 -10.70 -7.68 10.43
N SER A 140 -10.72 -8.56 11.45
CA SER A 140 -9.50 -9.17 12.01
C SER A 140 -8.75 -10.06 11.01
N VAL A 141 -9.42 -10.55 9.98
CA VAL A 141 -8.83 -11.30 8.85
C VAL A 141 -8.56 -10.36 7.69
N LEU A 142 -9.53 -9.51 7.34
CA LEU A 142 -9.47 -8.68 6.14
C LEU A 142 -8.34 -7.64 6.20
N ILE A 143 -8.13 -6.98 7.35
CA ILE A 143 -7.08 -5.95 7.49
C ILE A 143 -5.67 -6.56 7.27
N PRO A 144 -5.27 -7.65 7.95
CA PRO A 144 -3.98 -8.29 7.65
C PRO A 144 -3.84 -8.76 6.20
N VAL A 145 -4.92 -9.24 5.57
CA VAL A 145 -4.91 -9.63 4.16
C VAL A 145 -4.62 -8.42 3.26
N LEU A 146 -5.26 -7.28 3.52
CA LEU A 146 -4.99 -6.03 2.80
C LEU A 146 -3.54 -5.59 2.99
N HIS A 147 -2.97 -5.73 4.20
CA HIS A 147 -1.56 -5.43 4.44
C HIS A 147 -0.64 -6.32 3.59
N VAL A 148 -0.88 -7.65 3.55
CA VAL A 148 -0.07 -8.55 2.70
C VAL A 148 -0.15 -8.15 1.23
N ILE A 149 -1.37 -7.94 0.72
CA ILE A 149 -1.57 -7.55 -0.68
C ILE A 149 -0.93 -6.19 -0.94
N GLY A 150 -1.08 -5.22 -0.03
CA GLY A 150 -0.45 -3.91 -0.12
C GLY A 150 1.08 -3.99 -0.18
N ASN A 151 1.69 -4.87 0.61
CA ASN A 151 3.13 -5.11 0.57
C ASN A 151 3.55 -5.73 -0.78
N ILE A 152 2.78 -6.72 -1.30
CA ILE A 152 3.07 -7.36 -2.59
C ILE A 152 3.04 -6.35 -3.74
N VAL A 153 2.07 -5.45 -3.77
CA VAL A 153 1.93 -4.48 -4.87
C VAL A 153 2.77 -3.21 -4.69
N SER A 154 3.65 -3.16 -3.69
CA SER A 154 4.37 -1.93 -3.36
C SER A 154 5.71 -1.74 -4.08
N ARG A 155 6.19 -2.72 -4.88
CA ARG A 155 7.58 -2.66 -5.35
C ARG A 155 7.78 -3.00 -6.83
N ASP A 156 7.43 -4.19 -7.26
CA ASP A 156 7.81 -4.73 -8.57
C ASP A 156 6.60 -4.97 -9.45
N ASP A 157 6.70 -4.57 -10.73
CA ASP A 157 5.61 -4.71 -11.72
C ASP A 157 5.13 -6.17 -11.86
N ALA A 158 6.03 -7.15 -11.77
CA ALA A 158 5.65 -8.56 -11.87
C ALA A 158 4.85 -9.01 -10.64
N GLN A 159 5.16 -8.47 -9.46
CA GLN A 159 4.43 -8.75 -8.22
C GLN A 159 3.06 -8.07 -8.25
N ILE A 160 2.97 -6.84 -8.76
CA ILE A 160 1.69 -6.15 -9.00
C ILE A 160 0.83 -6.99 -9.97
N GLN A 161 1.44 -7.44 -11.07
CA GLN A 161 0.73 -8.21 -12.09
C GLN A 161 0.18 -9.53 -11.52
N CYS A 162 0.92 -10.21 -10.65
CA CYS A 162 0.44 -11.42 -9.97
C CYS A 162 -0.90 -11.21 -9.24
N ILE A 163 -1.09 -10.07 -8.57
CA ILE A 163 -2.33 -9.74 -7.85
C ILE A 163 -3.46 -9.37 -8.83
N ILE A 164 -3.15 -8.66 -9.91
CA ILE A 164 -4.12 -8.32 -10.96
C ILE A 164 -4.62 -9.59 -11.66
N ASP A 165 -3.72 -10.51 -12.03
CA ASP A 165 -4.05 -11.77 -12.72
C ASP A 165 -4.94 -12.69 -11.87
N LEU A 166 -4.80 -12.61 -10.55
CA LEU A 166 -5.66 -13.31 -9.59
C LEU A 166 -7.04 -12.62 -9.42
N GLN A 167 -7.35 -11.62 -10.23
CA GLN A 167 -8.64 -10.91 -10.21
C GLN A 167 -8.96 -10.23 -8.87
N ALA A 168 -7.96 -9.61 -8.23
CA ALA A 168 -8.17 -8.89 -6.98
C ALA A 168 -9.00 -7.61 -7.14
N LEU A 169 -8.94 -6.93 -8.31
CA LEU A 169 -9.57 -5.64 -8.55
C LEU A 169 -11.09 -5.60 -8.27
N PRO A 170 -11.91 -6.58 -8.68
CA PRO A 170 -13.34 -6.60 -8.35
C PRO A 170 -13.62 -6.63 -6.84
N TYR A 171 -12.80 -7.35 -6.06
CA TYR A 171 -12.92 -7.39 -4.60
C TYR A 171 -12.53 -6.05 -3.97
N LEU A 172 -11.44 -5.44 -4.46
CA LEU A 172 -11.01 -4.11 -4.00
C LEU A 172 -12.07 -3.04 -4.32
N LEU A 173 -12.68 -3.05 -5.50
CA LEU A 173 -13.77 -2.15 -5.84
C LEU A 173 -14.97 -2.32 -4.89
N ASN A 174 -15.34 -3.57 -4.61
CA ASN A 174 -16.42 -3.84 -3.65
C ASN A 174 -16.10 -3.28 -2.26
N LEU A 175 -14.88 -3.49 -1.75
CA LEU A 175 -14.46 -2.96 -0.47
C LEU A 175 -14.43 -1.42 -0.46
N LEU A 176 -13.97 -0.81 -1.54
CA LEU A 176 -13.90 0.65 -1.70
C LEU A 176 -15.28 1.30 -1.61
N THR A 177 -16.28 0.67 -2.25
CA THR A 177 -17.63 1.25 -2.42
C THR A 177 -18.59 0.87 -1.31
N THR A 178 -18.54 -0.35 -0.79
CA THR A 178 -19.55 -0.88 0.13
C THR A 178 -19.11 -0.94 1.59
N ASN A 179 -17.80 -1.07 1.86
CA ASN A 179 -17.32 -1.28 3.21
C ASN A 179 -17.41 -0.01 4.05
N ARG A 180 -17.92 -0.15 5.29
CA ARG A 180 -18.10 0.96 6.24
C ARG A 180 -17.05 1.00 7.35
N ASN A 181 -16.15 0.04 7.41
CA ASN A 181 -15.09 0.02 8.42
C ASN A 181 -14.03 1.07 8.05
N LYS A 182 -13.74 1.98 8.98
CA LYS A 182 -12.83 3.11 8.79
C LYS A 182 -11.39 2.69 8.46
N GLY A 183 -10.93 1.54 8.93
CA GLY A 183 -9.58 1.03 8.69
C GLY A 183 -9.39 0.33 7.34
N ILE A 184 -10.47 0.03 6.62
CA ILE A 184 -10.39 -0.75 5.36
C ILE A 184 -10.19 0.15 4.15
N LYS A 185 -10.96 1.23 4.04
CA LYS A 185 -10.88 2.10 2.85
C LYS A 185 -9.51 2.73 2.61
N PRO A 186 -8.77 3.23 3.61
CA PRO A 186 -7.42 3.75 3.41
C PRO A 186 -6.50 2.67 2.83
N GLU A 187 -6.54 1.45 3.38
CA GLU A 187 -5.71 0.34 2.90
C GLU A 187 -6.04 -0.04 1.45
N VAL A 188 -7.33 -0.07 1.09
CA VAL A 188 -7.76 -0.33 -0.28
C VAL A 188 -7.28 0.78 -1.22
N CYS A 189 -7.41 2.05 -0.85
CA CYS A 189 -6.91 3.17 -1.64
C CYS A 189 -5.39 3.08 -1.82
N ARG A 190 -4.63 2.75 -0.75
CA ARG A 190 -3.18 2.56 -0.81
C ARG A 190 -2.78 1.42 -1.77
N ILE A 191 -3.50 0.29 -1.74
CA ILE A 191 -3.28 -0.81 -2.69
C ILE A 191 -3.50 -0.34 -4.13
N ILE A 192 -4.61 0.37 -4.39
CA ILE A 192 -4.91 0.87 -5.72
C ILE A 192 -3.88 1.92 -6.15
N SER A 193 -3.44 2.79 -5.23
CA SER A 193 -2.39 3.77 -5.47
C SER A 193 -1.08 3.12 -5.91
N ASN A 194 -0.66 2.04 -5.23
CA ASN A 194 0.51 1.28 -5.60
C ASN A 194 0.37 0.61 -6.99
N ILE A 195 -0.79 0.06 -7.31
CA ILE A 195 -1.06 -0.51 -8.65
C ILE A 195 -1.01 0.58 -9.73
N MET A 196 -1.53 1.79 -9.43
CA MET A 196 -1.50 2.94 -10.33
C MET A 196 -0.11 3.60 -10.46
N ALA A 197 0.82 3.31 -9.55
CA ALA A 197 2.23 3.68 -9.67
C ALA A 197 3.03 2.72 -10.57
N GLY A 198 2.45 1.61 -11.00
CA GLY A 198 3.05 0.64 -11.90
C GLY A 198 3.02 1.08 -13.37
N ASN A 199 3.08 0.12 -14.27
CA ASN A 199 3.10 0.40 -15.71
C ASN A 199 1.71 0.75 -16.30
N LYS A 200 1.71 1.16 -17.57
CA LYS A 200 0.50 1.63 -18.28
C LYS A 200 -0.61 0.58 -18.40
N GLU A 201 -0.24 -0.69 -18.51
CA GLU A 201 -1.16 -1.83 -18.57
C GLU A 201 -1.84 -2.06 -17.22
N GLN A 202 -1.12 -1.85 -16.13
CA GLN A 202 -1.64 -1.95 -14.76
C GLN A 202 -2.58 -0.78 -14.44
N ILE A 203 -2.22 0.44 -14.84
CA ILE A 203 -3.11 1.60 -14.78
C ILE A 203 -4.38 1.31 -15.59
N GLN A 204 -4.25 0.76 -16.80
CA GLN A 204 -5.40 0.40 -17.64
C GLN A 204 -6.32 -0.64 -16.96
N SER A 205 -5.74 -1.59 -16.23
CA SER A 205 -6.51 -2.59 -15.49
C SER A 205 -7.39 -1.95 -14.42
N VAL A 206 -6.90 -0.94 -13.70
CA VAL A 206 -7.67 -0.18 -12.70
C VAL A 206 -8.77 0.66 -13.37
N ILE A 207 -8.47 1.27 -14.53
CA ILE A 207 -9.46 2.01 -15.34
C ILE A 207 -10.57 1.08 -15.80
N ASN A 208 -10.22 -0.08 -16.37
CA ASN A 208 -11.18 -1.09 -16.82
C ASN A 208 -12.02 -1.67 -15.67
N GLY A 209 -11.44 -1.68 -14.47
CA GLY A 209 -12.12 -2.05 -13.21
C GLY A 209 -13.09 -0.99 -12.69
N ASN A 210 -13.28 0.15 -13.40
CA ASN A 210 -14.17 1.25 -13.01
C ASN A 210 -13.88 1.83 -11.61
N MET A 211 -12.60 1.90 -11.20
CA MET A 211 -12.21 2.34 -9.86
C MET A 211 -11.94 3.85 -9.78
N VAL A 212 -11.68 4.52 -10.91
CA VAL A 212 -11.31 5.95 -10.95
C VAL A 212 -12.42 6.84 -10.42
N GLY A 213 -13.66 6.67 -10.89
CA GLY A 213 -14.81 7.46 -10.43
C GLY A 213 -15.02 7.37 -8.90
N PRO A 214 -15.07 6.17 -8.29
CA PRO A 214 -15.08 6.00 -6.85
C PRO A 214 -13.91 6.67 -6.12
N LEU A 215 -12.67 6.62 -6.64
CA LEU A 215 -11.51 7.30 -6.03
C LEU A 215 -11.69 8.82 -6.05
N VAL A 216 -12.06 9.40 -7.20
CA VAL A 216 -12.35 10.84 -7.34
C VAL A 216 -13.46 11.27 -6.38
N HIS A 217 -14.53 10.45 -6.26
CA HIS A 217 -15.59 10.72 -5.29
C HIS A 217 -15.06 10.72 -3.83
N LEU A 218 -14.16 9.81 -3.47
CA LEU A 218 -13.56 9.77 -2.14
C LEU A 218 -12.66 10.96 -1.86
N MET A 219 -11.97 11.54 -2.86
CA MET A 219 -11.21 12.78 -2.71
C MET A 219 -12.10 13.95 -2.24
N HIS A 220 -13.37 13.97 -2.64
CA HIS A 220 -14.33 15.01 -2.20
C HIS A 220 -14.99 14.72 -0.85
N THR A 221 -15.31 13.45 -0.57
CA THR A 221 -16.30 13.11 0.47
C THR A 221 -15.75 12.37 1.69
N ALA A 222 -14.56 11.75 1.58
CA ALA A 222 -14.04 10.89 2.62
C ALA A 222 -13.31 11.64 3.76
N GLU A 223 -12.94 10.93 4.82
CA GLU A 223 -12.05 11.41 5.86
C GLU A 223 -10.63 11.63 5.28
N PHE A 224 -9.82 12.49 5.92
CA PHE A 224 -8.52 12.94 5.40
C PHE A 224 -7.60 11.80 4.93
N GLY A 225 -7.40 10.75 5.74
CA GLY A 225 -6.52 9.63 5.36
C GLY A 225 -6.96 8.90 4.08
N VAL A 226 -8.27 8.77 3.85
CA VAL A 226 -8.80 8.16 2.61
C VAL A 226 -8.64 9.11 1.43
N ARG A 227 -8.87 10.42 1.64
CA ARG A 227 -8.66 11.45 0.59
C ARG A 227 -7.21 11.47 0.13
N TYR A 228 -6.28 11.42 1.08
CA TYR A 228 -4.85 11.43 0.83
C TYR A 228 -4.44 10.25 -0.07
N GLU A 229 -4.82 9.03 0.30
CA GLU A 229 -4.51 7.84 -0.49
C GLU A 229 -5.21 7.85 -1.87
N ALA A 230 -6.45 8.35 -1.93
CA ALA A 230 -7.17 8.48 -3.21
C ALA A 230 -6.50 9.53 -4.13
N ALA A 231 -6.02 10.64 -3.58
CA ALA A 231 -5.28 11.65 -4.34
C ALA A 231 -3.97 11.09 -4.89
N TRP A 232 -3.22 10.33 -4.09
CA TRP A 232 -2.02 9.62 -4.54
C TRP A 232 -2.32 8.65 -5.69
N ALA A 233 -3.41 7.89 -5.59
CA ALA A 233 -3.79 6.96 -6.65
C ALA A 233 -4.03 7.69 -7.99
N ILE A 234 -4.77 8.80 -7.97
CA ILE A 234 -5.06 9.57 -9.19
C ILE A 234 -3.80 10.28 -9.70
N ALA A 235 -2.93 10.82 -8.81
CA ALA A 235 -1.68 11.46 -9.19
C ALA A 235 -0.70 10.46 -9.83
N ASN A 236 -0.54 9.27 -9.26
CA ASN A 236 0.27 8.20 -9.85
C ASN A 236 -0.20 7.83 -11.26
N ALA A 237 -1.52 7.71 -11.45
CA ALA A 237 -2.07 7.45 -12.79
C ALA A 237 -1.89 8.64 -13.74
N ALA A 238 -1.92 9.88 -13.25
CA ALA A 238 -1.62 11.06 -14.04
C ALA A 238 -0.15 11.09 -14.46
N SER A 239 0.77 10.70 -13.57
CA SER A 239 2.21 10.67 -13.87
C SER A 239 2.55 9.56 -14.87
N GLY A 240 2.23 8.29 -14.55
CA GLY A 240 2.62 7.11 -15.34
C GLY A 240 1.75 6.80 -16.56
N GLY A 241 0.57 7.38 -16.63
CA GLY A 241 -0.46 7.03 -17.61
C GLY A 241 -0.19 7.55 -19.04
N THR A 242 -0.77 6.85 -20.00
CA THR A 242 -0.84 7.31 -21.39
C THR A 242 -1.71 8.56 -21.51
N HIS A 243 -1.61 9.24 -22.63
CA HIS A 243 -2.42 10.42 -22.95
C HIS A 243 -3.94 10.13 -22.86
N ASP A 244 -4.39 9.02 -23.41
CA ASP A 244 -5.81 8.62 -23.35
C ASP A 244 -6.25 8.28 -21.91
N GLN A 245 -5.36 7.70 -21.11
CA GLN A 245 -5.64 7.45 -19.69
C GLN A 245 -5.77 8.76 -18.92
N LYS A 246 -4.90 9.74 -19.17
CA LYS A 246 -5.00 11.09 -18.57
C LYS A 246 -6.31 11.79 -18.99
N ARG A 247 -6.69 11.72 -20.25
CA ARG A 247 -8.01 12.22 -20.71
C ARG A 247 -9.17 11.54 -19.96
N TYR A 248 -9.08 10.23 -19.75
CA TYR A 248 -10.08 9.52 -18.98
C TYR A 248 -10.14 10.01 -17.53
N LEU A 249 -9.00 10.22 -16.85
CA LEU A 249 -8.97 10.80 -15.49
C LEU A 249 -9.67 12.15 -15.45
N VAL A 250 -9.41 13.03 -16.43
CA VAL A 250 -10.07 14.34 -16.53
C VAL A 250 -11.58 14.17 -16.72
N SER A 251 -12.04 13.25 -17.57
CA SER A 251 -13.45 12.97 -17.76
C SER A 251 -14.17 12.49 -16.48
N GLN A 252 -13.41 11.92 -15.54
CA GLN A 252 -13.92 11.52 -14.22
C GLN A 252 -13.86 12.64 -13.18
N GLY A 253 -13.37 13.84 -13.54
CA GLY A 253 -13.38 15.03 -12.67
C GLY A 253 -12.16 15.20 -11.77
N CYS A 254 -11.01 14.61 -12.13
CA CYS A 254 -9.80 14.66 -11.30
C CYS A 254 -9.28 16.08 -11.08
N ILE A 255 -9.37 17.00 -12.08
CA ILE A 255 -8.93 18.40 -11.96
C ILE A 255 -9.66 19.07 -10.81
N LYS A 256 -11.00 18.99 -10.79
CA LYS A 256 -11.79 19.55 -9.69
C LYS A 256 -11.37 18.97 -8.34
N ALA A 257 -11.19 17.67 -8.28
CA ALA A 257 -10.82 17.00 -7.04
C ALA A 257 -9.46 17.45 -6.51
N PHE A 258 -8.46 17.60 -7.36
CA PHE A 258 -7.16 18.16 -6.98
C PHE A 258 -7.29 19.60 -6.53
N CYS A 259 -7.98 20.45 -7.28
CA CYS A 259 -8.18 21.86 -6.92
C CYS A 259 -8.93 22.04 -5.60
N ASP A 260 -9.90 21.18 -5.28
CA ASP A 260 -10.59 21.24 -3.99
C ASP A 260 -9.66 20.88 -2.82
N LEU A 261 -8.69 20.00 -3.04
CA LEU A 261 -7.70 19.61 -2.03
C LEU A 261 -6.60 20.66 -1.81
N LEU A 262 -6.38 21.61 -2.73
CA LEU A 262 -5.43 22.72 -2.54
C LEU A 262 -5.84 23.67 -1.41
N SER A 263 -7.04 23.58 -0.89
CA SER A 263 -7.50 24.36 0.27
C SER A 263 -7.11 23.75 1.62
N TYR A 264 -6.43 22.60 1.64
CA TYR A 264 -5.94 21.96 2.87
C TYR A 264 -4.59 22.54 3.29
N SER A 265 -4.25 22.39 4.58
CA SER A 265 -2.97 22.86 5.13
C SER A 265 -1.87 21.80 5.15
N ASP A 266 -2.18 20.55 4.82
CA ASP A 266 -1.19 19.46 4.82
C ASP A 266 -0.30 19.55 3.58
N THR A 267 1.01 19.70 3.81
CA THR A 267 1.99 19.91 2.75
C THR A 267 2.11 18.74 1.79
N SER A 268 1.93 17.51 2.27
CA SER A 268 2.07 16.33 1.44
C SER A 268 0.92 16.21 0.44
N ILE A 269 -0.32 16.49 0.86
CA ILE A 269 -1.46 16.45 -0.06
C ILE A 269 -1.40 17.59 -1.08
N LEU A 270 -0.90 18.78 -0.67
CA LEU A 270 -0.72 19.89 -1.59
C LEU A 270 0.28 19.56 -2.69
N MET A 271 1.42 18.97 -2.34
CA MET A 271 2.42 18.54 -3.30
C MET A 271 1.86 17.54 -4.31
N VAL A 272 1.18 16.50 -3.82
CA VAL A 272 0.56 15.47 -4.67
C VAL A 272 -0.47 16.08 -5.63
N CYS A 273 -1.26 17.03 -5.17
CA CYS A 273 -2.25 17.69 -6.01
C CYS A 273 -1.62 18.59 -7.08
N LEU A 274 -0.55 19.33 -6.72
CA LEU A 274 0.18 20.15 -7.67
C LEU A 274 0.90 19.31 -8.73
N GLU A 275 1.57 18.22 -8.33
CA GLU A 275 2.21 17.26 -9.25
C GLU A 275 1.16 16.63 -10.19
N GLY A 276 0.04 16.16 -9.65
CA GLY A 276 -1.04 15.58 -10.45
C GLY A 276 -1.67 16.58 -11.43
N LEU A 277 -1.83 17.84 -11.03
CA LEU A 277 -2.30 18.90 -11.92
C LEU A 277 -1.30 19.19 -13.04
N ASP A 278 0.00 19.30 -12.72
CA ASP A 278 1.04 19.53 -13.70
C ASP A 278 1.07 18.43 -14.77
N ASP A 279 1.01 17.16 -14.36
CA ASP A 279 0.97 16.02 -15.27
C ASP A 279 -0.27 16.00 -16.19
N ILE A 280 -1.41 16.45 -15.68
CA ILE A 280 -2.63 16.60 -16.48
C ILE A 280 -2.52 17.82 -17.43
N LEU A 281 -2.00 18.94 -16.96
CA LEU A 281 -1.85 20.14 -17.79
C LEU A 281 -0.83 19.95 -18.91
N LYS A 282 0.28 19.23 -18.67
CA LYS A 282 1.22 18.78 -19.71
C LYS A 282 0.52 17.95 -20.80
N ALA A 283 -0.40 17.06 -20.42
CA ALA A 283 -1.17 16.31 -21.40
C ALA A 283 -2.07 17.23 -22.24
N GLY A 284 -2.67 18.24 -21.64
CA GLY A 284 -3.46 19.24 -22.36
C GLY A 284 -2.64 20.10 -23.33
N GLU A 285 -1.37 20.39 -23.00
CA GLU A 285 -0.45 21.06 -23.93
C GLU A 285 -0.18 20.20 -25.17
N ALA A 286 0.02 18.90 -25.00
CA ALA A 286 0.22 17.97 -26.11
C ALA A 286 -1.01 17.81 -27.00
N ASP A 287 -2.21 18.12 -26.51
CA ASP A 287 -3.46 18.12 -27.27
C ASP A 287 -3.68 19.35 -28.14
N LYS A 288 -2.89 20.41 -27.97
CA LYS A 288 -2.96 21.60 -28.82
C LYS A 288 -2.64 21.23 -30.27
N SER A 289 -3.52 21.58 -31.17
CA SER A 289 -3.33 21.34 -32.60
C SER A 289 -3.12 22.66 -33.35
N PRO A 290 -2.10 22.75 -34.22
CA PRO A 290 -1.90 23.93 -35.06
C PRO A 290 -3.07 24.21 -36.02
N TRP A 291 -3.89 23.20 -36.27
CA TRP A 291 -5.05 23.28 -37.19
C TRP A 291 -6.40 23.27 -36.46
N GLY A 292 -6.40 23.29 -35.12
CA GLY A 292 -7.59 23.27 -34.26
C GLY A 292 -7.53 24.29 -33.14
N CYS A 293 -7.96 23.91 -31.96
CA CYS A 293 -7.91 24.78 -30.80
C CYS A 293 -6.47 24.91 -30.28
N ASN A 294 -5.89 26.10 -30.35
CA ASN A 294 -4.54 26.41 -29.80
C ASN A 294 -4.60 26.71 -28.31
N VAL A 295 -5.63 26.21 -27.62
CA VAL A 295 -5.84 26.43 -26.19
C VAL A 295 -5.77 25.11 -25.46
N ASN A 296 -5.06 25.10 -24.33
CA ASN A 296 -5.09 23.97 -23.43
C ASN A 296 -6.46 23.95 -22.71
N MET A 297 -7.30 22.98 -23.08
CA MET A 297 -8.65 22.87 -22.54
C MET A 297 -8.67 22.62 -21.02
N TYR A 298 -7.60 22.06 -20.45
CA TYR A 298 -7.52 21.80 -19.02
C TYR A 298 -7.14 23.07 -18.23
N VAL A 299 -6.30 23.93 -18.82
CA VAL A 299 -6.02 25.27 -18.31
C VAL A 299 -7.32 26.09 -18.30
N GLN A 300 -8.04 26.11 -19.43
CA GLN A 300 -9.32 26.81 -19.55
C GLN A 300 -10.34 26.30 -18.51
N MET A 301 -10.39 24.98 -18.27
CA MET A 301 -11.29 24.41 -17.25
C MET A 301 -10.98 24.94 -15.85
N ILE A 302 -9.69 25.16 -15.50
CA ILE A 302 -9.30 25.72 -14.21
C ILE A 302 -9.73 27.18 -14.10
N GLU A 303 -9.58 27.98 -15.17
CA GLU A 303 -10.00 29.40 -15.24
C GLU A 303 -11.52 29.53 -15.15
N ASP A 304 -12.27 28.83 -15.98
CA ASP A 304 -13.71 28.92 -16.07
C ASP A 304 -14.42 28.55 -14.75
N ASN A 305 -13.77 27.77 -13.89
CA ASN A 305 -14.30 27.35 -12.60
C ASN A 305 -13.71 28.13 -11.41
N GLU A 306 -12.93 29.18 -11.65
CA GLU A 306 -12.33 30.04 -10.61
C GLU A 306 -11.40 29.25 -9.64
N TRP A 307 -10.74 28.19 -10.13
CA TRP A 307 -9.81 27.39 -9.30
C TRP A 307 -8.39 27.92 -9.32
N LEU A 308 -8.07 28.85 -10.22
CA LEU A 308 -6.74 29.47 -10.36
C LEU A 308 -6.31 30.18 -9.07
N ASP A 309 -7.22 30.90 -8.40
CA ASP A 309 -6.95 31.59 -7.13
C ASP A 309 -6.38 30.65 -6.06
N LYS A 310 -6.76 29.35 -6.08
CA LYS A 310 -6.25 28.38 -5.12
C LYS A 310 -4.77 28.07 -5.36
N ILE A 311 -4.32 28.03 -6.61
CA ILE A 311 -2.92 27.85 -6.98
C ILE A 311 -2.13 29.12 -6.67
N GLU A 312 -2.66 30.30 -7.01
CA GLU A 312 -2.03 31.60 -6.74
C GLU A 312 -1.81 31.82 -5.23
N ASN A 313 -2.78 31.44 -4.41
CA ASN A 313 -2.67 31.55 -2.96
C ASN A 313 -1.52 30.73 -2.37
N LEU A 314 -1.14 29.63 -3.02
CA LEU A 314 -0.02 28.78 -2.56
C LEU A 314 1.35 29.43 -2.75
N GLN A 315 1.48 30.51 -3.54
CA GLN A 315 2.71 31.30 -3.60
C GLN A 315 3.05 32.01 -2.27
N ASN A 316 2.07 32.13 -1.37
CA ASN A 316 2.25 32.68 -0.02
C ASN A 316 2.33 31.61 1.07
N HIS A 317 2.56 30.33 0.70
CA HIS A 317 2.63 29.23 1.65
C HIS A 317 3.96 29.21 2.39
N ASP A 318 3.96 28.77 3.68
CA ASP A 318 5.18 28.71 4.52
C ASP A 318 6.24 27.71 4.02
N ASN A 319 5.86 26.72 3.23
CA ASN A 319 6.77 25.72 2.68
C ASN A 319 7.26 26.16 1.30
N SER A 320 8.59 26.40 1.18
CA SER A 320 9.24 26.89 -0.05
C SER A 320 9.00 25.98 -1.26
N ARG A 321 8.98 24.66 -1.07
CA ARG A 321 8.74 23.71 -2.17
C ARG A 321 7.33 23.86 -2.76
N ILE A 322 6.31 24.10 -1.93
CA ILE A 322 4.95 24.38 -2.42
C ILE A 322 4.92 25.67 -3.20
N VAL A 323 5.58 26.72 -2.67
CA VAL A 323 5.70 28.02 -3.35
C VAL A 323 6.35 27.85 -4.73
N GLU A 324 7.47 27.15 -4.80
CA GLU A 324 8.18 26.86 -6.05
C GLU A 324 7.31 26.09 -7.05
N MET A 325 6.62 25.03 -6.59
CA MET A 325 5.74 24.23 -7.46
C MET A 325 4.55 25.05 -7.98
N ALA A 326 3.91 25.86 -7.12
CA ALA A 326 2.81 26.73 -7.53
C ALA A 326 3.29 27.80 -8.51
N ALA A 327 4.44 28.44 -8.26
CA ALA A 327 5.05 29.41 -9.16
C ALA A 327 5.37 28.79 -10.53
N CYS A 328 6.01 27.61 -10.55
CA CYS A 328 6.32 26.90 -11.80
C CYS A 328 5.06 26.57 -12.61
N LEU A 329 3.97 26.11 -11.95
CA LEU A 329 2.70 25.88 -12.63
C LEU A 329 2.15 27.16 -13.26
N LEU A 330 2.12 28.26 -12.49
CA LEU A 330 1.60 29.55 -12.96
C LEU A 330 2.44 30.10 -14.11
N GLU A 331 3.76 30.02 -14.01
CA GLU A 331 4.67 30.43 -15.09
C GLU A 331 4.50 29.60 -16.36
N SER A 332 4.32 28.28 -16.23
CA SER A 332 4.22 27.36 -17.35
C SER A 332 2.91 27.50 -18.14
N TYR A 333 1.80 27.80 -17.47
CA TYR A 333 0.47 27.73 -18.11
C TYR A 333 -0.29 29.05 -18.12
N TRP A 334 0.06 30.05 -17.29
CA TRP A 334 -0.65 31.33 -17.18
C TRP A 334 0.22 32.57 -17.37
N SER A 335 1.54 32.42 -17.60
CA SER A 335 2.35 33.58 -17.95
C SER A 335 2.15 33.95 -19.43
N ASN A 336 1.91 35.24 -19.69
CA ASN A 336 1.69 35.81 -21.03
C ASN A 336 2.99 36.00 -21.86
N GLU A 337 4.07 35.29 -21.54
CA GLU A 337 5.31 35.41 -22.30
C GLU A 337 5.62 34.14 -23.11
N ASP A 338 5.64 34.31 -24.45
CA ASP A 338 6.17 33.37 -25.45
C ASP A 338 7.69 33.13 -25.25
N LYS A 339 8.10 32.56 -24.13
CA LYS A 339 9.48 32.11 -23.91
C LYS A 339 9.50 30.71 -23.29
N ALA A 340 9.69 29.72 -24.17
CA ALA A 340 10.13 28.40 -23.79
C ALA A 340 11.51 28.51 -23.11
N MET A 341 11.56 28.50 -21.77
CA MET A 341 12.74 28.10 -21.03
C MET A 341 12.64 26.59 -20.76
N PRO A 342 13.66 25.79 -21.06
CA PRO A 342 13.65 24.40 -20.68
C PRO A 342 13.61 24.30 -19.15
N MET A 343 12.65 23.53 -18.63
CA MET A 343 12.46 23.30 -17.18
C MET A 343 13.68 22.61 -16.59
N PRO A 344 14.14 22.99 -15.39
CA PRO A 344 15.31 22.40 -14.74
C PRO A 344 15.18 20.90 -14.42
N TRP A 345 14.04 20.30 -14.67
CA TRP A 345 13.69 18.92 -14.31
C TRP A 345 13.83 17.90 -15.44
N ASP A 346 14.12 18.36 -16.69
CA ASP A 346 14.19 17.48 -17.86
C ASP A 346 15.53 16.73 -18.00
N ASP A 347 16.44 16.84 -17.02
CA ASP A 347 17.65 16.04 -16.98
C ASP A 347 17.49 14.87 -15.99
N PRO A 348 17.21 13.65 -16.49
CA PRO A 348 17.15 12.44 -15.63
C PRO A 348 18.45 12.16 -14.89
N ALA A 349 19.57 12.83 -15.30
CA ALA A 349 20.88 12.63 -14.70
C ALA A 349 21.11 13.48 -13.44
N SER A 350 20.32 14.55 -13.19
CA SER A 350 20.50 15.41 -12.02
C SER A 350 20.02 14.75 -10.71
N TRP A 351 19.20 13.72 -10.80
CA TRP A 351 18.69 12.96 -9.63
C TRP A 351 19.68 11.93 -9.09
N LEU A 352 20.77 11.65 -9.83
CA LEU A 352 21.77 10.64 -9.45
C LEU A 352 22.99 11.23 -8.73
N ALA A 353 23.06 12.54 -8.51
CA ALA A 353 24.25 13.22 -7.98
C ALA A 353 24.19 13.56 -6.49
N GLU A 354 23.08 13.37 -5.80
CA GLU A 354 23.03 13.45 -4.33
C GLU A 354 22.45 12.17 -3.78
N ASP A 355 23.26 11.46 -2.98
CA ASP A 355 22.96 10.24 -2.20
C ASP A 355 21.94 10.51 -1.08
N ASN A 356 20.80 11.11 -1.44
CA ASN A 356 19.63 11.26 -0.59
C ASN A 356 18.40 10.81 -1.37
N THR A 357 18.36 9.52 -1.69
CA THR A 357 17.06 8.89 -1.88
C THR A 357 16.29 9.12 -0.59
N PRO A 358 15.13 9.80 -0.60
CA PRO A 358 14.19 9.66 0.50
C PRO A 358 13.84 8.17 0.51
N ASN A 359 14.39 7.49 1.47
CA ASN A 359 13.99 6.13 1.81
C ASN A 359 12.55 6.27 2.30
N PHE A 360 11.60 6.25 1.39
CA PHE A 360 10.19 6.14 1.70
C PHE A 360 9.93 4.71 2.16
N SER A 361 10.50 4.39 3.32
CA SER A 361 9.95 3.34 4.14
C SER A 361 8.60 3.85 4.63
N PHE A 362 7.54 3.39 4.01
CA PHE A 362 6.15 3.66 4.36
C PHE A 362 5.73 3.09 5.73
N PHE A 363 6.66 2.97 6.66
CA PHE A 363 6.46 2.39 7.98
C PHE A 363 7.10 3.22 9.10
N ASP A 364 6.71 4.49 9.18
CA ASP A 364 6.72 5.22 10.44
C ASP A 364 5.39 5.96 10.60
N GLY A 365 4.34 5.18 10.74
CA GLY A 365 3.11 5.66 11.33
C GLY A 365 3.29 5.68 12.85
N PRO A 366 2.89 6.74 13.52
CA PRO A 366 3.02 6.83 14.97
C PRO A 366 2.08 5.84 15.65
N GLY A 367 2.65 5.02 16.53
CA GLY A 367 2.02 4.62 17.77
C GLY A 367 0.92 3.60 17.72
N ASP A 368 1.25 2.53 18.37
CA ASP A 368 0.38 1.67 19.15
C ASP A 368 -0.96 2.33 19.50
N CYS A 369 -2.01 2.00 18.76
CA CYS A 369 -3.34 2.01 19.31
C CYS A 369 -3.52 0.67 20.02
N ASP A 370 -3.26 0.70 21.32
CA ASP A 370 -3.67 -0.28 22.31
C ASP A 370 -5.19 -0.50 22.17
N PHE A 371 -5.60 -1.64 21.61
CA PHE A 371 -6.94 -2.15 21.74
C PHE A 371 -6.90 -3.23 22.81
N GLY A 372 -7.34 -2.84 24.01
CA GLY A 372 -7.76 -3.73 25.09
C GLY A 372 -8.93 -4.64 24.69
#